data_6259ab8d5779893b1cad2fd58236b964
#
_entry.id   6259ab8d5779893b1cad2fd58236b964
#
_cell.length_a   1.000
_cell.length_b   1.000
_cell.length_c   1.000
_cell.angle_alpha   90.00
_cell.angle_beta   90.00
_cell.angle_gamma   90.00
#
_symmetry.space_group_name_H-M   'P 1'
#
loop_
_entity.id
_entity.type
_entity.pdbx_description
1 polymer ?
#
loop_
_entity_poly.entity_id
_entity_poly.type
_entity_poly.pdbx_seq_one_letter_code
_entity_poly.pdbx_strand_id
1 'polypeptide(L)'
;NDISYKKNVDFLPYVSSNLSGSREKFYDRLNYDSAKFNYGIGVNIELNKNLSLEATLNPDFSQVEADVTKIDINSPTAINYPERRPFFNRGIDVLDYTMDVIYSRSINNPSFASKIINRGKKSRVYMLTAIDQDSPYIVPTQFESFSGLGGKSFNNILRYQNIINPNIQVGAL
;
A
#
# COMPACT_ATOMS: atom_id res chain seq x y z
N ASN A 1 -32.33 18.92 -10.09
CA ASN A 1 -30.98 19.23 -10.59
C ASN A 1 -30.24 17.92 -10.75
N ASP A 2 -30.26 17.36 -11.96
CA ASP A 2 -29.43 16.23 -12.33
C ASP A 2 -28.02 16.74 -12.50
N ILE A 3 -27.17 16.52 -11.50
CA ILE A 3 -25.75 16.74 -11.62
C ILE A 3 -25.21 15.58 -12.50
N SER A 4 -24.97 15.89 -13.77
CA SER A 4 -24.33 14.96 -14.70
C SER A 4 -22.94 14.63 -14.15
N TYR A 5 -22.69 13.37 -13.80
CA TYR A 5 -21.38 12.91 -13.38
C TYR A 5 -20.48 12.78 -14.62
N LYS A 6 -19.39 13.53 -14.62
CA LYS A 6 -18.38 13.43 -15.67
C LYS A 6 -17.33 12.41 -15.23
N LYS A 7 -17.06 11.42 -16.07
CA LYS A 7 -15.94 10.49 -15.83
C LYS A 7 -14.65 11.28 -15.73
N ASN A 8 -13.86 10.99 -14.72
CA ASN A 8 -12.54 11.57 -14.53
C ASN A 8 -11.47 10.50 -14.72
N VAL A 9 -10.40 10.86 -15.40
CA VAL A 9 -9.23 10.01 -15.58
C VAL A 9 -7.99 10.84 -15.29
N ASP A 10 -7.26 10.45 -14.25
CA ASP A 10 -6.05 11.12 -13.85
C ASP A 10 -4.85 10.20 -14.16
N PHE A 11 -3.85 10.77 -14.83
CA PHE A 11 -2.56 10.11 -15.06
C PHE A 11 -1.50 10.81 -14.21
N LEU A 12 -0.77 10.03 -13.45
CA LEU A 12 0.25 10.50 -12.50
C LEU A 12 1.60 9.83 -12.81
N PRO A 13 2.28 10.24 -13.89
CA PRO A 13 3.64 9.78 -14.14
C PRO A 13 4.60 10.43 -13.16
N TYR A 14 5.64 9.71 -12.76
CA TYR A 14 6.72 10.26 -11.97
C TYR A 14 8.08 9.74 -12.43
N VAL A 15 9.10 10.54 -12.15
CA VAL A 15 10.51 10.18 -12.26
C VAL A 15 11.20 10.69 -11.01
N SER A 16 11.95 9.84 -10.35
CA SER A 16 12.79 10.22 -9.23
C SER A 16 14.24 9.77 -9.45
N SER A 17 15.18 10.46 -8.82
CA SER A 17 16.58 10.04 -8.80
C SER A 17 17.10 10.05 -7.39
N ASN A 18 17.89 9.04 -7.05
CA ASN A 18 18.55 8.91 -5.76
C ASN A 18 20.06 8.79 -5.97
N LEU A 19 20.80 9.55 -5.19
CA LEU A 19 22.25 9.48 -5.11
C LEU A 19 22.65 9.11 -3.69
N SER A 20 23.19 7.92 -3.50
CA SER A 20 23.66 7.44 -2.20
C SER A 20 25.17 7.67 -2.08
N GLY A 21 25.60 8.05 -0.89
CA GLY A 21 27.02 8.14 -0.56
C GLY A 21 27.31 7.33 0.69
N SER A 22 28.39 6.55 0.65
CA SER A 22 28.88 5.78 1.78
C SER A 22 30.32 6.15 2.14
N ARG A 23 30.70 5.90 3.38
CA ARG A 23 32.08 6.01 3.85
C ARG A 23 32.40 4.84 4.79
N GLU A 24 33.59 4.30 4.68
CA GLU A 24 34.02 3.19 5.53
C GLU A 24 34.32 3.64 6.94
N LYS A 25 35.01 4.81 7.08
CA LYS A 25 35.35 5.40 8.37
C LYS A 25 34.80 6.81 8.50
N PHE A 26 34.58 7.26 9.73
CA PHE A 26 34.00 8.57 10.03
C PHE A 26 34.76 9.74 9.36
N TYR A 27 36.08 9.62 9.20
CA TYR A 27 36.92 10.69 8.61
C TYR A 27 37.16 10.54 7.11
N ASP A 28 36.67 9.44 6.47
CA ASP A 28 36.82 9.25 5.04
C ASP A 28 35.91 10.16 4.24
N ARG A 29 36.31 10.44 3.00
CA ARG A 29 35.45 11.15 2.07
C ARG A 29 34.26 10.28 1.70
N LEU A 30 33.11 10.94 1.46
CA LEU A 30 31.93 10.25 0.92
C LEU A 30 32.24 9.78 -0.51
N ASN A 31 32.09 8.49 -0.70
CA ASN A 31 32.07 7.89 -2.04
C ASN A 31 30.62 7.81 -2.49
N TYR A 32 30.32 8.45 -3.59
CA TYR A 32 28.97 8.44 -4.17
C TYR A 32 28.84 7.29 -5.16
N ASP A 33 27.75 6.55 -5.02
CA ASP A 33 27.32 5.57 -6.02
C ASP A 33 26.84 6.27 -7.28
N SER A 34 26.65 5.52 -8.36
CA SER A 34 25.96 6.06 -9.54
C SER A 34 24.52 6.44 -9.20
N ALA A 35 24.03 7.53 -9.79
CA ALA A 35 22.64 7.93 -9.62
C ALA A 35 21.70 6.82 -10.09
N LYS A 36 20.76 6.41 -9.23
CA LYS A 36 19.68 5.47 -9.56
C LYS A 36 18.45 6.26 -9.93
N PHE A 37 17.90 5.96 -11.09
CA PHE A 37 16.66 6.55 -11.56
C PHE A 37 15.51 5.57 -11.37
N ASN A 38 14.41 6.05 -10.79
CA ASN A 38 13.15 5.34 -10.70
C ASN A 38 12.11 6.07 -11.51
N TYR A 39 11.23 5.33 -12.15
CA TYR A 39 10.11 5.87 -12.92
C TYR A 39 8.90 4.98 -12.74
N GLY A 40 7.75 5.57 -12.78
CA GLY A 40 6.49 4.84 -12.66
C GLY A 40 5.31 5.69 -13.11
N ILE A 41 4.15 5.10 -13.06
CA ILE A 41 2.90 5.74 -13.44
C ILE A 41 1.76 5.27 -12.56
N GLY A 42 0.95 6.21 -12.12
CA GLY A 42 -0.35 5.97 -11.51
C GLY A 42 -1.47 6.35 -12.46
N VAL A 43 -2.57 5.62 -12.41
CA VAL A 43 -3.81 5.91 -13.12
C VAL A 43 -4.97 5.80 -12.13
N ASN A 44 -5.80 6.83 -12.10
CA ASN A 44 -7.04 6.83 -11.34
C ASN A 44 -8.20 7.12 -12.28
N ILE A 45 -9.20 6.25 -12.29
CA ILE A 45 -10.37 6.34 -13.15
C ILE A 45 -11.62 6.34 -12.27
N GLU A 46 -12.31 7.46 -12.22
CA GLU A 46 -13.62 7.57 -11.59
C GLU A 46 -14.71 7.27 -12.63
N LEU A 47 -15.23 6.05 -12.57
CA LEU A 47 -16.28 5.60 -13.51
C LEU A 47 -17.64 6.19 -13.22
N ASN A 48 -17.95 6.38 -11.93
CA ASN A 48 -19.15 7.05 -11.44
C ASN A 48 -18.94 7.49 -9.98
N LYS A 49 -19.95 8.11 -9.36
CA LYS A 49 -19.89 8.63 -7.97
C LYS A 49 -19.49 7.60 -6.92
N ASN A 50 -19.66 6.32 -7.19
CA ASN A 50 -19.45 5.25 -6.23
C ASN A 50 -18.32 4.30 -6.63
N LEU A 51 -17.94 4.26 -7.91
CA LEU A 51 -17.00 3.29 -8.45
C LEU A 51 -15.75 3.97 -8.97
N SER A 52 -14.61 3.65 -8.38
CA SER A 52 -13.28 4.05 -8.83
C SER A 52 -12.38 2.85 -9.08
N LEU A 53 -11.49 3.02 -10.04
CA LEU A 53 -10.43 2.11 -10.42
C LEU A 53 -9.12 2.85 -10.27
N GLU A 54 -8.16 2.22 -9.60
CA GLU A 54 -6.81 2.75 -9.46
C GLU A 54 -5.81 1.67 -9.86
N ALA A 55 -4.77 2.07 -10.57
CA ALA A 55 -3.66 1.20 -10.88
C ALA A 55 -2.35 1.97 -10.80
N THR A 56 -1.28 1.30 -10.42
CA THR A 56 0.04 1.88 -10.39
C THR A 56 1.09 0.87 -10.83
N LEU A 57 2.06 1.34 -11.59
CA LEU A 57 3.25 0.61 -11.98
C LEU A 57 4.45 1.25 -11.32
N ASN A 58 5.24 0.44 -10.65
CA ASN A 58 6.47 0.83 -9.98
C ASN A 58 6.31 2.10 -9.10
N PRO A 59 5.34 2.15 -8.16
CA PRO A 59 5.08 3.34 -7.37
C PRO A 59 6.29 3.72 -6.51
N ASP A 60 6.58 5.03 -6.43
CA ASP A 60 7.61 5.53 -5.54
C ASP A 60 7.03 5.80 -4.13
N PHE A 61 7.37 4.95 -3.19
CA PHE A 61 7.01 5.12 -1.78
C PHE A 61 8.19 5.52 -0.91
N SER A 62 9.32 5.89 -1.50
CA SER A 62 10.58 6.18 -0.79
C SER A 62 10.45 7.24 0.30
N GLN A 63 9.57 8.21 0.13
CA GLN A 63 9.31 9.25 1.14
C GLN A 63 8.55 8.74 2.37
N VAL A 64 7.86 7.60 2.24
CA VAL A 64 7.01 7.04 3.32
C VAL A 64 7.70 5.85 3.98
N GLU A 65 8.59 5.19 3.28
CA GLU A 65 9.28 3.97 3.72
C GLU A 65 10.38 4.22 4.76
N ALA A 66 10.89 5.43 4.88
CA ALA A 66 11.93 5.76 5.86
C ALA A 66 11.55 5.41 7.31
N ASP A 67 10.26 5.24 7.59
CA ASP A 67 9.75 4.85 8.91
C ASP A 67 9.71 3.31 9.12
N VAL A 68 9.81 2.52 8.05
CA VAL A 68 9.64 1.04 8.12
C VAL A 68 10.86 0.33 8.68
N THR A 69 12.03 0.94 8.60
CA THR A 69 13.30 0.34 9.05
C THR A 69 13.51 0.34 10.56
N LYS A 70 12.60 0.94 11.32
CA LYS A 70 12.63 0.91 12.79
C LYS A 70 11.64 -0.13 13.34
N ILE A 71 11.79 -1.38 12.96
CA ILE A 71 11.21 -2.47 13.74
C ILE A 71 12.08 -2.58 14.98
N ASP A 72 11.53 -2.19 16.13
CA ASP A 72 12.20 -2.39 17.41
C ASP A 72 12.27 -3.90 17.67
N ILE A 73 13.47 -4.46 17.50
CA ILE A 73 13.76 -5.91 17.51
C ILE A 73 13.41 -6.53 18.89
N ASN A 74 13.18 -5.71 19.90
CA ASN A 74 12.92 -6.14 21.27
C ASN A 74 11.44 -6.25 21.64
N SER A 75 10.50 -6.05 20.69
CA SER A 75 9.07 -6.19 20.99
C SER A 75 8.54 -7.54 20.51
N PRO A 76 7.96 -8.38 21.37
CA PRO A 76 7.29 -9.63 20.97
C PRO A 76 5.97 -9.39 20.21
N THR A 77 5.51 -8.15 20.14
CA THR A 77 4.30 -7.74 19.42
C THR A 77 4.68 -7.01 18.14
N ALA A 78 4.12 -7.42 17.03
CA ALA A 78 4.25 -6.70 15.76
C ALA A 78 3.75 -5.26 15.93
N ILE A 79 4.63 -4.28 15.71
CA ILE A 79 4.25 -2.87 15.78
C ILE A 79 3.43 -2.57 14.54
N ASN A 80 2.17 -2.20 14.74
CA ASN A 80 1.27 -1.83 13.66
C ASN A 80 1.43 -0.32 13.36
N TYR A 81 2.15 0.00 12.29
CA TYR A 81 2.28 1.38 11.83
C TYR A 81 1.09 1.78 10.94
N PRO A 82 0.54 2.99 11.10
CA PRO A 82 -0.52 3.47 10.25
C PRO A 82 -0.06 3.56 8.79
N GLU A 83 -0.93 3.18 7.87
CA GLU A 83 -0.67 3.33 6.43
C GLU A 83 -0.62 4.81 6.05
N ARG A 84 0.44 5.23 5.37
CA ARG A 84 0.64 6.62 4.92
C ARG A 84 0.71 6.76 3.41
N ARG A 85 0.86 5.66 2.68
CA ARG A 85 0.95 5.69 1.22
C ARG A 85 -0.41 6.00 0.61
N PRO A 86 -0.55 7.07 -0.20
CA PRO A 86 -1.84 7.54 -0.69
C PRO A 86 -2.63 6.46 -1.44
N PHE A 87 -1.95 5.64 -2.22
CA PHE A 87 -2.57 4.54 -2.95
C PHE A 87 -3.28 3.56 -2.00
N PHE A 88 -2.64 3.14 -0.92
CA PHE A 88 -3.23 2.17 0.01
C PHE A 88 -4.25 2.80 0.97
N ASN A 89 -4.09 4.08 1.31
CA ASN A 89 -5.04 4.79 2.17
C ASN A 89 -6.40 5.02 1.52
N ARG A 90 -6.43 5.23 0.22
CA ARG A 90 -7.70 5.46 -0.47
C ARG A 90 -8.56 4.19 -0.45
N GLY A 91 -9.78 4.29 0.06
CA GLY A 91 -10.72 3.18 0.18
C GLY A 91 -10.61 2.37 1.45
N ILE A 92 -9.74 2.74 2.40
CA ILE A 92 -9.61 2.06 3.68
C ILE A 92 -10.92 2.07 4.49
N ASP A 93 -11.75 3.09 4.28
CA ASP A 93 -13.10 3.20 4.84
C ASP A 93 -14.03 2.05 4.46
N VAL A 94 -13.78 1.40 3.32
CA VAL A 94 -14.52 0.20 2.88
C VAL A 94 -13.95 -1.06 3.55
N LEU A 95 -12.70 -1.02 4.00
CA LEU A 95 -12.04 -2.11 4.71
C LEU A 95 -12.26 -2.06 6.22
N ASP A 96 -12.87 -0.99 6.74
CA ASP A 96 -13.06 -0.79 8.16
C ASP A 96 -13.85 -1.97 8.79
N TYR A 97 -13.22 -2.60 9.77
CA TYR A 97 -13.73 -3.71 10.54
C TYR A 97 -13.56 -3.44 12.03
N THR A 98 -14.32 -4.21 12.81
CA THR A 98 -14.14 -4.27 14.26
C THR A 98 -12.77 -4.83 14.67
N MET A 99 -12.05 -5.47 13.74
CA MET A 99 -10.72 -6.06 13.96
C MET A 99 -9.80 -5.68 12.78
N ASP A 100 -8.56 -5.28 13.08
CA ASP A 100 -7.52 -5.00 12.07
C ASP A 100 -7.01 -6.32 11.45
N VAL A 101 -7.70 -6.80 10.42
CA VAL A 101 -7.37 -8.07 9.75
C VAL A 101 -6.38 -7.86 8.60
N ILE A 102 -6.29 -6.62 8.08
CA ILE A 102 -5.48 -6.29 6.92
C ILE A 102 -4.40 -5.31 7.28
N TYR A 103 -3.16 -5.70 7.05
CA TYR A 103 -2.00 -4.84 7.17
C TYR A 103 -1.39 -4.57 5.79
N SER A 104 -1.79 -3.47 5.16
CA SER A 104 -1.37 -3.11 3.80
C SER A 104 0.15 -2.86 3.68
N ARG A 105 0.81 -2.52 4.77
CA ARG A 105 2.27 -2.31 4.80
C ARG A 105 3.07 -3.61 4.66
N SER A 106 2.43 -4.78 4.72
CA SER A 106 3.05 -6.05 4.31
C SER A 106 3.38 -6.09 2.80
N ILE A 107 2.73 -5.23 2.00
CA ILE A 107 3.09 -4.98 0.60
C ILE A 107 4.13 -3.87 0.61
N ASN A 108 5.41 -4.23 0.46
CA ASN A 108 6.54 -3.35 0.71
C ASN A 108 6.98 -2.58 -0.55
N ASN A 109 7.34 -3.31 -1.60
CA ASN A 109 7.90 -2.76 -2.84
C ASN A 109 7.14 -3.29 -4.06
N PRO A 110 5.87 -2.87 -4.28
CA PRO A 110 5.08 -3.40 -5.36
C PRO A 110 5.55 -2.87 -6.72
N SER A 111 5.84 -3.76 -7.64
CA SER A 111 6.07 -3.40 -9.05
C SER A 111 4.77 -3.05 -9.77
N PHE A 112 3.67 -3.63 -9.32
CA PHE A 112 2.32 -3.36 -9.79
C PHE A 112 1.34 -3.44 -8.63
N ALA A 113 0.39 -2.53 -8.62
CA ALA A 113 -0.78 -2.65 -7.77
C ALA A 113 -2.01 -2.09 -8.49
N SER A 114 -3.16 -2.71 -8.25
CA SER A 114 -4.45 -2.23 -8.75
C SER A 114 -5.52 -2.35 -7.68
N LYS A 115 -6.50 -1.47 -7.76
CA LYS A 115 -7.55 -1.39 -6.76
C LYS A 115 -8.89 -1.00 -7.38
N ILE A 116 -9.94 -1.68 -6.96
CA ILE A 116 -11.33 -1.36 -7.29
C ILE A 116 -12.05 -1.00 -6.00
N ILE A 117 -12.70 0.14 -5.98
CA ILE A 117 -13.47 0.61 -4.84
C ILE A 117 -14.87 0.94 -5.31
N ASN A 118 -15.86 0.28 -4.74
CA ASN A 118 -17.27 0.62 -4.92
C ASN A 118 -17.91 0.99 -3.57
N ARG A 119 -18.47 2.19 -3.49
CA ARG A 119 -19.18 2.74 -2.32
C ARG A 119 -20.68 2.87 -2.57
N GLY A 120 -21.30 1.81 -3.08
CA GLY A 120 -22.72 1.80 -3.31
C GLY A 120 -23.53 1.87 -2.01
N LYS A 121 -24.77 2.39 -2.09
CA LYS A 121 -25.67 2.48 -0.93
C LYS A 121 -26.10 1.13 -0.37
N LYS A 122 -26.24 0.12 -1.24
CA LYS A 122 -26.65 -1.24 -0.86
C LYS A 122 -25.50 -2.23 -0.79
N SER A 123 -24.43 -1.97 -1.54
CA SER A 123 -23.27 -2.85 -1.55
C SER A 123 -21.98 -2.04 -1.64
N ARG A 124 -20.97 -2.49 -0.93
CA ARG A 124 -19.61 -1.96 -1.00
C ARG A 124 -18.66 -3.07 -1.40
N VAL A 125 -17.70 -2.74 -2.24
CA VAL A 125 -16.67 -3.67 -2.70
C VAL A 125 -15.33 -2.96 -2.61
N TYR A 126 -14.36 -3.68 -2.09
CA TYR A 126 -12.95 -3.32 -2.19
C TYR A 126 -12.19 -4.51 -2.71
N MET A 127 -11.41 -4.31 -3.75
CA MET A 127 -10.49 -5.31 -4.28
C MET A 127 -9.14 -4.65 -4.46
N LEU A 128 -8.10 -5.27 -3.93
CA LEU A 128 -6.71 -4.88 -4.10
C LEU A 128 -5.93 -6.08 -4.60
N THR A 129 -5.15 -5.86 -5.65
CA THR A 129 -4.18 -6.82 -6.17
C THR A 129 -2.83 -6.14 -6.24
N ALA A 130 -1.78 -6.80 -5.75
CA ALA A 130 -0.43 -6.28 -5.82
C ALA A 130 0.59 -7.39 -6.08
N ILE A 131 1.60 -7.07 -6.90
CA ILE A 131 2.79 -7.89 -7.11
C ILE A 131 3.94 -7.19 -6.40
N ASP A 132 4.34 -7.74 -5.27
CA ASP A 132 5.41 -7.21 -4.45
C ASP A 132 6.75 -7.89 -4.81
N GLN A 133 7.83 -7.12 -4.85
CA GLN A 133 9.16 -7.62 -5.19
C GLN A 133 9.92 -8.09 -3.94
N ASP A 134 9.64 -7.47 -2.79
CA ASP A 134 10.40 -7.63 -1.55
C ASP A 134 9.44 -7.74 -0.37
N SER A 135 8.67 -8.84 -0.30
CA SER A 135 7.74 -9.07 0.81
C SER A 135 8.48 -9.20 2.13
N PRO A 136 8.16 -8.38 3.14
CA PRO A 136 8.74 -8.54 4.46
C PRO A 136 8.19 -9.78 5.15
N TYR A 137 9.04 -10.46 5.91
CA TYR A 137 8.62 -11.54 6.79
C TYR A 137 9.19 -11.36 8.20
N ILE A 138 8.47 -11.85 9.18
CA ILE A 138 8.90 -11.87 10.58
C ILE A 138 8.80 -13.32 11.06
N VAL A 139 9.90 -13.81 11.60
CA VAL A 139 9.94 -15.12 12.26
C VAL A 139 10.02 -14.87 13.76
N PRO A 140 8.91 -15.05 14.49
CA PRO A 140 8.93 -14.94 15.94
C PRO A 140 9.63 -16.16 16.55
N THR A 141 10.53 -15.93 17.50
CA THR A 141 11.11 -16.96 18.33
C THR A 141 10.72 -16.72 19.80
N GLN A 142 11.12 -17.62 20.68
CA GLN A 142 10.77 -17.53 22.09
C GLN A 142 11.33 -16.27 22.80
N PHE A 143 12.46 -15.74 22.33
CA PHE A 143 13.15 -14.63 23.00
C PHE A 143 13.33 -13.39 22.10
N GLU A 144 13.25 -13.54 20.80
CA GLU A 144 13.47 -12.46 19.82
C GLU A 144 12.72 -12.73 18.53
N SER A 145 12.63 -11.72 17.66
CA SER A 145 12.04 -11.85 16.33
C SER A 145 13.09 -11.54 15.28
N PHE A 146 13.14 -12.36 14.25
CA PHE A 146 13.96 -12.10 13.06
C PHE A 146 13.08 -11.56 11.95
N SER A 147 13.50 -10.47 11.33
CA SER A 147 12.83 -9.89 10.16
C SER A 147 13.75 -9.93 8.96
N GLY A 148 13.16 -10.06 7.78
CA GLY A 148 13.89 -10.06 6.52
C GLY A 148 12.98 -9.80 5.33
N LEU A 149 13.57 -9.74 4.15
CA LEU A 149 12.86 -9.60 2.88
C LEU A 149 12.84 -10.97 2.18
N GLY A 150 11.65 -11.42 1.80
CA GLY A 150 11.39 -12.78 1.31
C GLY A 150 11.30 -12.92 -0.20
N GLY A 151 11.42 -11.88 -0.98
CA GLY A 151 11.29 -11.93 -2.44
C GLY A 151 9.86 -11.68 -2.93
N LYS A 152 9.55 -12.16 -4.13
CA LYS A 152 8.29 -11.82 -4.83
C LYS A 152 7.08 -12.48 -4.19
N SER A 153 6.02 -11.70 -4.02
CA SER A 153 4.72 -12.21 -3.59
C SER A 153 3.58 -11.62 -4.44
N PHE A 154 2.47 -12.36 -4.45
CA PHE A 154 1.23 -11.96 -5.08
C PHE A 154 0.16 -11.81 -4.00
N ASN A 155 -0.31 -10.59 -3.81
CA ASN A 155 -1.24 -10.22 -2.76
C ASN A 155 -2.60 -9.89 -3.35
N ASN A 156 -3.65 -10.50 -2.83
CA ASN A 156 -5.03 -10.18 -3.16
C ASN A 156 -5.85 -9.99 -1.91
N ILE A 157 -6.62 -8.92 -1.89
CA ILE A 157 -7.59 -8.62 -0.86
C ILE A 157 -8.91 -8.34 -1.56
N LEU A 158 -9.96 -9.08 -1.20
CA LEU A 158 -11.30 -8.87 -1.70
C LEU A 158 -12.26 -8.74 -0.53
N ARG A 159 -12.89 -7.59 -0.43
CA ARG A 159 -14.00 -7.39 0.49
C ARG A 159 -15.29 -7.12 -0.25
N TYR A 160 -16.32 -7.79 0.17
CA TYR A 160 -17.71 -7.52 -0.22
C TYR A 160 -18.56 -7.27 1.03
N GLN A 161 -19.37 -6.24 1.00
CA GLN A 161 -20.31 -5.90 2.07
C GLN A 161 -21.68 -5.58 1.45
N ASN A 162 -22.73 -6.21 1.98
CA ASN A 162 -24.11 -5.92 1.65
C ASN A 162 -24.79 -5.23 2.83
N ILE A 163 -25.41 -4.09 2.59
CA ILE A 163 -26.14 -3.28 3.57
C ILE A 163 -27.63 -3.58 3.40
N ILE A 164 -28.15 -4.43 4.28
CA ILE A 164 -29.58 -4.81 4.27
C ILE A 164 -30.43 -3.65 4.81
N ASN A 165 -29.99 -3.07 5.92
CA ASN A 165 -30.57 -1.87 6.52
C ASN A 165 -29.50 -1.16 7.37
N PRO A 166 -29.75 0.04 7.94
CA PRO A 166 -28.74 0.77 8.71
C PRO A 166 -28.13 0.00 9.88
N ASN A 167 -28.83 -0.99 10.41
CA ASN A 167 -28.43 -1.75 11.59
C ASN A 167 -27.90 -3.15 11.25
N ILE A 168 -28.11 -3.61 10.00
CA ILE A 168 -27.73 -4.98 9.58
C ILE A 168 -26.90 -4.88 8.31
N GLN A 169 -25.65 -5.34 8.43
CA GLN A 169 -24.70 -5.44 7.34
C GLN A 169 -24.09 -6.84 7.35
N VAL A 170 -23.96 -7.43 6.18
CA VAL A 170 -23.35 -8.75 6.00
C VAL A 170 -22.22 -8.62 4.99
N GLY A 171 -21.08 -9.20 5.30
CA GLY A 171 -19.91 -9.11 4.42
C GLY A 171 -18.98 -10.29 4.54
N ALA A 172 -18.05 -10.37 3.58
CA ALA A 172 -16.96 -11.32 3.53
C ALA A 172 -15.65 -10.59 3.20
N LEU A 173 -14.55 -11.14 3.67
CA LEU A 173 -13.19 -10.74 3.38
C LEU A 173 -12.41 -11.96 2.93
#